data_f965a05693de1bd58319e7795e41d759
#
_entry.id   f965a05693de1bd58319e7795e41d759
#
_cell.length_a   1.000
_cell.length_b   1.000
_cell.length_c   1.000
_cell.angle_alpha   90.00
_cell.angle_beta   90.00
_cell.angle_gamma   90.00
#
_symmetry.space_group_name_H-M   'P 1'
#
loop_
_entity.id
_entity.type
_entity.pdbx_description
1 polymer ?
#
loop_
_entity_poly.entity_id
_entity_poly.type
_entity_poly.pdbx_seq_one_letter_code
_entity_poly.pdbx_strand_id
1 'polypeptide(L)'
;NVYINLIHAEIADRFPFIGVAVALAILVSAPLRKPDWSLLPGATKGTIFLLALVTCASMMPVEKLPVASWPSAMGLGFISAVFDNIPLTALALKQGGYDWGMLAYTVGFGGSMIWFGSSAGVALSNMYPDAKNVGRWVYHGWHVVVAYVISFLVLLAVMGWHPTPKRGDPPVTTSSVAQPAETPVH
;
A
#
# COMPACT_ATOMS: atom_id res chain seq x y z
N ASN A 1 -11.98 -14.60 -8.12
CA ASN A 1 -10.57 -14.32 -7.87
C ASN A 1 -10.07 -14.96 -6.57
N VAL A 2 -10.78 -14.82 -5.43
CA VAL A 2 -10.38 -15.41 -4.13
C VAL A 2 -10.16 -16.93 -4.25
N TYR A 3 -11.09 -17.62 -4.89
CA TYR A 3 -10.98 -19.07 -5.11
C TYR A 3 -9.76 -19.45 -5.95
N ILE A 4 -9.49 -18.71 -7.03
CA ILE A 4 -8.35 -18.96 -7.90
C ILE A 4 -7.03 -18.66 -7.17
N ASN A 5 -6.97 -17.58 -6.37
CA ASN A 5 -5.81 -17.26 -5.55
C ASN A 5 -5.50 -18.32 -4.48
N LEU A 6 -6.54 -18.95 -3.93
CA LEU A 6 -6.35 -20.00 -2.91
C LEU A 6 -5.85 -21.32 -3.50
N ILE A 7 -6.31 -21.68 -4.71
CA ILE A 7 -6.04 -23.00 -5.30
C ILE A 7 -4.93 -22.95 -6.35
N HIS A 8 -4.84 -21.84 -7.12
CA HIS A 8 -3.92 -21.67 -8.25
C HIS A 8 -3.29 -20.27 -8.24
N ALA A 9 -2.53 -19.96 -7.20
CA ALA A 9 -1.86 -18.65 -7.06
C ALA A 9 -1.00 -18.29 -8.29
N GLU A 10 -0.30 -19.27 -8.88
CA GLU A 10 0.55 -19.04 -10.07
C GLU A 10 -0.25 -18.56 -11.29
N ILE A 11 -1.49 -19.03 -11.45
CA ILE A 11 -2.35 -18.60 -12.56
C ILE A 11 -2.90 -17.20 -12.28
N ALA A 12 -3.23 -16.91 -11.02
CA ALA A 12 -3.70 -15.60 -10.60
C ALA A 12 -2.63 -14.50 -10.78
N ASP A 13 -1.37 -14.85 -10.56
CA ASP A 13 -0.23 -13.92 -10.73
C ASP A 13 0.06 -13.62 -12.23
N ARG A 14 -0.29 -14.54 -13.13
CA ARG A 14 -0.01 -14.38 -14.58
C ARG A 14 -1.17 -13.80 -15.37
N PHE A 15 -2.40 -13.93 -14.90
CA PHE A 15 -3.59 -13.51 -15.63
C PHE A 15 -4.43 -12.51 -14.85
N PRO A 16 -4.77 -11.33 -15.41
CA PRO A 16 -5.49 -10.26 -14.73
C PRO A 16 -7.00 -10.55 -14.64
N PHE A 17 -7.40 -11.57 -13.88
CA PHE A 17 -8.80 -12.02 -13.74
C PHE A 17 -9.75 -10.90 -13.32
N ILE A 18 -9.32 -10.02 -12.39
CA ILE A 18 -10.15 -8.91 -11.93
C ILE A 18 -10.41 -7.94 -13.07
N GLY A 19 -9.36 -7.57 -13.82
CA GLY A 19 -9.48 -6.65 -14.95
C GLY A 19 -10.41 -7.19 -16.04
N VAL A 20 -10.26 -8.47 -16.37
CA VAL A 20 -11.12 -9.14 -17.35
C VAL A 20 -12.56 -9.22 -16.86
N ALA A 21 -12.80 -9.59 -15.60
CA ALA A 21 -14.13 -9.67 -15.01
C ALA A 21 -14.83 -8.29 -15.01
N VAL A 22 -14.11 -7.21 -14.66
CA VAL A 22 -14.64 -5.84 -14.71
C VAL A 22 -14.96 -5.42 -16.14
N ALA A 23 -14.07 -5.69 -17.11
CA ALA A 23 -14.29 -5.38 -18.50
C ALA A 23 -15.53 -6.11 -19.06
N LEU A 24 -15.66 -7.40 -18.76
CA LEU A 24 -16.83 -8.19 -19.14
C LEU A 24 -18.11 -7.66 -18.47
N ALA A 25 -18.07 -7.31 -17.19
CA ALA A 25 -19.23 -6.74 -16.50
C ALA A 25 -19.68 -5.42 -17.14
N ILE A 26 -18.75 -4.54 -17.52
CA ILE A 26 -19.06 -3.29 -18.23
C ILE A 26 -19.70 -3.59 -19.59
N LEU A 27 -19.15 -4.51 -20.38
CA LEU A 27 -19.66 -4.86 -21.70
C LEU A 27 -21.05 -5.50 -21.62
N VAL A 28 -21.28 -6.41 -20.69
CA VAL A 28 -22.58 -7.07 -20.48
C VAL A 28 -23.63 -6.09 -19.97
N SER A 29 -23.24 -5.13 -19.13
CA SER A 29 -24.17 -4.10 -18.63
C SER A 29 -24.40 -2.94 -19.60
N ALA A 30 -23.57 -2.77 -20.62
CA ALA A 30 -23.65 -1.67 -21.59
C ALA A 30 -25.02 -1.51 -22.28
N PRO A 31 -25.77 -2.57 -22.62
CA PRO A 31 -27.11 -2.46 -23.15
C PRO A 31 -28.13 -1.89 -22.17
N LEU A 32 -27.96 -2.17 -20.87
CA LEU A 32 -28.84 -1.72 -19.79
C LEU A 32 -28.51 -0.31 -19.33
N ARG A 33 -27.21 0.01 -19.23
CA ARG A 33 -26.71 1.32 -18.84
C ARG A 33 -25.50 1.68 -19.69
N LYS A 34 -25.66 2.68 -20.55
CA LYS A 34 -24.59 3.15 -21.46
C LYS A 34 -23.41 3.65 -20.63
N PRO A 35 -22.20 3.07 -20.78
CA PRO A 35 -21.00 3.56 -20.16
C PRO A 35 -20.64 4.95 -20.67
N ASP A 36 -20.12 5.81 -19.80
CA ASP A 36 -19.59 7.11 -20.22
C ASP A 36 -18.16 6.95 -20.74
N TRP A 37 -18.03 6.75 -22.05
CA TRP A 37 -16.74 6.59 -22.71
C TRP A 37 -15.89 7.86 -22.72
N SER A 38 -16.45 9.03 -22.39
CA SER A 38 -15.71 10.28 -22.31
C SER A 38 -14.69 10.29 -21.16
N LEU A 39 -14.89 9.42 -20.17
CA LEU A 39 -13.98 9.25 -19.04
C LEU A 39 -12.71 8.47 -19.40
N LEU A 40 -12.73 7.71 -20.50
CA LEU A 40 -11.64 6.80 -20.86
C LEU A 40 -10.28 7.49 -21.06
N PRO A 41 -10.18 8.66 -21.74
CA PRO A 41 -8.89 9.35 -21.89
C PRO A 41 -8.30 9.80 -20.56
N GLY A 42 -9.14 10.26 -19.63
CA GLY A 42 -8.72 10.65 -18.28
C GLY A 42 -8.24 9.45 -17.46
N ALA A 43 -8.99 8.36 -17.48
CA ALA A 43 -8.64 7.11 -16.81
C ALA A 43 -7.33 6.53 -17.37
N THR A 44 -7.14 6.56 -18.69
CA THR A 44 -5.89 6.08 -19.32
C THR A 44 -4.69 6.88 -18.89
N LYS A 45 -4.78 8.22 -18.85
CA LYS A 45 -3.68 9.08 -18.34
C LYS A 45 -3.35 8.76 -16.90
N GLY A 46 -4.34 8.60 -16.04
CA GLY A 46 -4.16 8.20 -14.64
C GLY A 46 -3.48 6.84 -14.51
N THR A 47 -3.88 5.86 -15.31
CA THR A 47 -3.30 4.52 -15.34
C THR A 47 -1.83 4.55 -15.78
N ILE A 48 -1.50 5.29 -16.84
CA ILE A 48 -0.12 5.45 -17.30
C ILE A 48 0.74 6.09 -16.21
N PHE A 49 0.22 7.12 -15.54
CA PHE A 49 0.92 7.77 -14.43
C PHE A 49 1.19 6.80 -13.27
N LEU A 50 0.18 6.02 -12.84
CA LEU A 50 0.35 5.02 -11.78
C LEU A 50 1.34 3.93 -12.17
N LEU A 51 1.29 3.42 -13.41
CA LEU A 51 2.25 2.43 -13.90
C LEU A 51 3.68 2.98 -13.91
N ALA A 52 3.86 4.24 -14.30
CA ALA A 52 5.17 4.90 -14.25
C ALA A 52 5.69 5.00 -12.82
N LEU A 53 4.83 5.37 -11.84
CA LEU A 53 5.21 5.42 -10.42
C LEU A 53 5.61 4.05 -9.87
N VAL A 54 4.84 2.99 -10.17
CA VAL A 54 5.15 1.62 -9.76
C VAL A 54 6.46 1.16 -10.39
N THR A 55 6.69 1.48 -11.66
CA THR A 55 7.95 1.15 -12.34
C THR A 55 9.12 1.87 -11.68
N CYS A 56 9.01 3.17 -11.39
CA CYS A 56 10.05 3.90 -10.67
C CYS A 56 10.33 3.30 -9.29
N ALA A 57 9.28 2.96 -8.53
CA ALA A 57 9.43 2.31 -7.23
C ALA A 57 10.13 0.93 -7.36
N SER A 58 9.80 0.16 -8.40
CA SER A 58 10.43 -1.15 -8.62
C SER A 58 11.92 -1.07 -8.98
N MET A 59 12.39 0.07 -9.50
CA MET A 59 13.79 0.33 -9.81
C MET A 59 14.61 0.81 -8.60
N MET A 60 13.96 1.17 -7.49
CA MET A 60 14.69 1.63 -6.30
C MET A 60 15.51 0.49 -5.68
N PRO A 61 16.77 0.78 -5.27
CA PRO A 61 17.61 -0.19 -4.57
C PRO A 61 17.09 -0.37 -3.13
N VAL A 62 16.40 -1.49 -2.89
CA VAL A 62 15.79 -1.80 -1.58
C VAL A 62 16.80 -1.98 -0.47
N GLU A 63 18.06 -2.29 -0.82
CA GLU A 63 19.17 -2.48 0.12
C GLU A 63 19.55 -1.17 0.84
N LYS A 64 19.20 -0.02 0.26
CA LYS A 64 19.44 1.32 0.84
C LYS A 64 18.29 1.82 1.71
N LEU A 65 17.19 1.09 1.76
CA LEU A 65 16.04 1.44 2.58
C LEU A 65 16.28 1.08 4.04
N PRO A 66 15.66 1.80 4.99
CA PRO A 66 15.68 1.40 6.39
C PRO A 66 15.18 -0.03 6.57
N VAL A 67 15.80 -0.77 7.47
CA VAL A 67 15.40 -2.15 7.79
C VAL A 67 13.91 -2.18 8.15
N ALA A 68 13.20 -3.20 7.64
CA ALA A 68 11.80 -3.41 7.94
C ALA A 68 11.60 -3.61 9.44
N SER A 69 10.83 -2.72 10.06
CA SER A 69 10.57 -2.67 11.49
C SER A 69 9.27 -1.92 11.74
N TRP A 70 8.72 -2.00 12.95
CA TRP A 70 7.50 -1.26 13.27
C TRP A 70 7.67 0.27 13.17
N PRO A 71 8.84 0.90 13.52
CA PRO A 71 9.00 2.34 13.30
C PRO A 71 9.06 2.71 11.83
N SER A 72 9.74 1.91 10.99
CA SER A 72 9.79 2.16 9.55
C SER A 72 8.42 1.95 8.90
N ALA A 73 7.62 0.96 9.35
CA ALA A 73 6.23 0.79 8.91
C ALA A 73 5.37 2.00 9.28
N MET A 74 5.47 2.50 10.51
CA MET A 74 4.77 3.72 10.94
C MET A 74 5.20 4.94 10.10
N GLY A 75 6.49 5.07 9.81
CA GLY A 75 7.03 6.12 8.94
C GLY A 75 6.49 6.06 7.51
N LEU A 76 6.33 4.86 6.96
CA LEU A 76 5.73 4.66 5.63
C LEU A 76 4.31 5.20 5.54
N GLY A 77 3.53 5.16 6.61
CA GLY A 77 2.20 5.76 6.64
C GLY A 77 2.24 7.29 6.49
N PHE A 78 3.19 7.98 7.11
CA PHE A 78 3.37 9.41 6.89
C PHE A 78 3.84 9.73 5.47
N ILE A 79 4.69 8.88 4.90
CA ILE A 79 5.10 8.99 3.49
C ILE A 79 3.89 8.76 2.57
N SER A 80 3.02 7.82 2.90
CA SER A 80 1.79 7.54 2.15
C SER A 80 0.80 8.71 2.16
N ALA A 81 0.89 9.62 3.12
CA ALA A 81 0.10 10.84 3.10
C ALA A 81 0.43 11.76 1.91
N VAL A 82 1.67 11.67 1.39
CA VAL A 82 2.18 12.49 0.29
C VAL A 82 2.32 11.71 -1.00
N PHE A 83 2.63 10.42 -0.90
CA PHE A 83 2.77 9.51 -2.05
C PHE A 83 1.63 8.51 -2.07
N ASP A 84 1.20 8.14 -3.28
CA ASP A 84 0.19 7.10 -3.45
C ASP A 84 0.63 5.80 -2.74
N ASN A 85 -0.31 5.11 -2.13
CA ASN A 85 -0.09 3.88 -1.38
C ASN A 85 0.38 2.71 -2.28
N ILE A 86 0.04 2.71 -3.57
CA ILE A 86 0.38 1.62 -4.50
C ILE A 86 1.91 1.47 -4.68
N PRO A 87 2.68 2.52 -5.06
CA PRO A 87 4.13 2.41 -5.20
C PRO A 87 4.83 2.10 -3.87
N LEU A 88 4.34 2.64 -2.75
CA LEU A 88 4.92 2.35 -1.44
C LEU A 88 4.72 0.89 -1.02
N THR A 89 3.52 0.34 -1.27
CA THR A 89 3.24 -1.08 -1.04
C THR A 89 4.12 -1.96 -1.93
N ALA A 90 4.28 -1.63 -3.21
CA ALA A 90 5.15 -2.37 -4.12
C ALA A 90 6.61 -2.37 -3.64
N LEU A 91 7.10 -1.23 -3.13
CA LEU A 91 8.44 -1.09 -2.58
C LEU A 91 8.64 -1.95 -1.32
N ALA A 92 7.68 -1.91 -0.39
CA ALA A 92 7.70 -2.72 0.83
C ALA A 92 7.62 -4.22 0.53
N LEU A 93 6.83 -4.62 -0.47
CA LEU A 93 6.77 -6.00 -0.98
C LEU A 93 8.12 -6.47 -1.51
N LYS A 94 8.80 -5.62 -2.29
CA LYS A 94 10.12 -5.92 -2.82
C LYS A 94 11.17 -6.05 -1.72
N GLN A 95 11.10 -5.21 -0.69
CA GLN A 95 12.00 -5.26 0.46
C GLN A 95 11.76 -6.51 1.30
N GLY A 96 10.51 -6.83 1.63
CA GLY A 96 10.13 -7.90 2.55
C GLY A 96 10.40 -7.56 4.02
N GLY A 97 10.10 -8.51 4.91
CA GLY A 97 10.39 -8.37 6.34
C GLY A 97 9.40 -7.50 7.12
N TYR A 98 8.35 -7.00 6.50
CA TYR A 98 7.29 -6.27 7.19
C TYR A 98 6.22 -7.20 7.75
N ASP A 99 5.58 -6.76 8.82
CA ASP A 99 4.26 -7.28 9.22
C ASP A 99 3.22 -6.72 8.26
N TRP A 100 2.58 -7.60 7.47
CA TRP A 100 1.66 -7.18 6.41
C TRP A 100 0.39 -6.53 6.95
N GLY A 101 -0.09 -6.94 8.11
CA GLY A 101 -1.26 -6.33 8.75
C GLY A 101 -0.96 -4.89 9.16
N MET A 102 0.17 -4.70 9.82
CA MET A 102 0.65 -3.38 10.22
C MET A 102 0.94 -2.49 9.01
N LEU A 103 1.60 -3.03 7.99
CA LEU A 103 1.92 -2.29 6.77
C LEU A 103 0.66 -1.86 6.01
N ALA A 104 -0.31 -2.77 5.85
CA ALA A 104 -1.58 -2.46 5.19
C ALA A 104 -2.33 -1.35 5.93
N TYR A 105 -2.35 -1.42 7.26
CA TYR A 105 -2.91 -0.37 8.10
C TYR A 105 -2.20 0.97 7.88
N THR A 106 -0.86 1.00 7.99
CA THR A 106 -0.09 2.26 7.93
C THR A 106 -0.19 2.93 6.58
N VAL A 107 0.00 2.18 5.50
CA VAL A 107 -0.03 2.72 4.14
C VAL A 107 -1.46 3.11 3.75
N GLY A 108 -2.45 2.27 4.08
CA GLY A 108 -3.86 2.55 3.78
C GLY A 108 -4.41 3.75 4.55
N PHE A 109 -4.16 3.81 5.86
CA PHE A 109 -4.61 4.93 6.70
C PHE A 109 -3.85 6.22 6.37
N GLY A 110 -2.52 6.11 6.17
CA GLY A 110 -1.66 7.24 5.85
C GLY A 110 -2.14 8.03 4.63
N GLY A 111 -2.55 7.35 3.57
CA GLY A 111 -3.11 7.97 2.37
C GLY A 111 -4.36 8.82 2.59
N SER A 112 -5.04 8.69 3.76
CA SER A 112 -6.20 9.51 4.11
C SER A 112 -5.85 10.83 4.83
N MET A 113 -4.59 11.02 5.25
CA MET A 113 -4.16 12.20 6.00
C MET A 113 -4.17 13.48 5.17
N ILE A 114 -3.92 13.37 3.85
CA ILE A 114 -3.95 14.49 2.91
C ILE A 114 -4.80 14.08 1.70
N TRP A 115 -5.53 15.02 1.12
CA TRP A 115 -6.49 14.75 0.06
C TRP A 115 -5.88 14.08 -1.20
N PHE A 116 -4.61 14.33 -1.51
CA PHE A 116 -3.95 13.74 -2.69
C PHE A 116 -3.16 12.47 -2.37
N GLY A 117 -3.09 12.05 -1.10
CA GLY A 117 -2.44 10.80 -0.69
C GLY A 117 -3.18 9.53 -1.10
N SER A 118 -4.40 9.66 -1.61
CA SER A 118 -5.19 8.54 -2.12
C SER A 118 -6.08 8.94 -3.28
N SER A 119 -6.38 7.99 -4.16
CA SER A 119 -7.31 8.19 -5.28
C SER A 119 -8.71 8.60 -4.82
N ALA A 120 -9.16 8.11 -3.66
CA ALA A 120 -10.43 8.49 -3.05
C ALA A 120 -10.45 9.97 -2.62
N GLY A 121 -9.36 10.45 -1.99
CA GLY A 121 -9.19 11.85 -1.63
C GLY A 121 -9.17 12.78 -2.84
N VAL A 122 -8.49 12.37 -3.91
CA VAL A 122 -8.47 13.10 -5.19
C VAL A 122 -9.89 13.18 -5.79
N ALA A 123 -10.63 12.07 -5.80
CA ALA A 123 -12.01 12.06 -6.31
C ALA A 123 -12.90 13.00 -5.48
N LEU A 124 -12.82 12.95 -4.15
CA LEU A 124 -13.58 13.81 -3.26
C LEU A 124 -13.26 15.30 -3.49
N SER A 125 -11.98 15.64 -3.63
CA SER A 125 -11.54 17.02 -3.86
C SER A 125 -11.95 17.57 -5.23
N ASN A 126 -12.17 16.69 -6.22
CA ASN A 126 -12.73 17.09 -7.51
C ASN A 126 -14.22 17.42 -7.42
N MET A 127 -14.96 16.75 -6.50
CA MET A 127 -16.36 17.07 -6.22
C MET A 127 -16.49 18.35 -5.37
N TYR A 128 -15.54 18.58 -4.47
CA TYR A 128 -15.52 19.71 -3.54
C TYR A 128 -14.22 20.49 -3.68
N PRO A 129 -14.13 21.50 -4.56
CA PRO A 129 -12.89 22.25 -4.82
C PRO A 129 -12.23 22.88 -3.59
N ASP A 130 -13.03 23.27 -2.60
CA ASP A 130 -12.54 23.81 -1.32
C ASP A 130 -11.67 22.81 -0.54
N ALA A 131 -11.85 21.52 -0.76
CA ALA A 131 -11.07 20.45 -0.15
C ALA A 131 -9.64 20.37 -0.70
N LYS A 132 -9.32 21.03 -1.82
CA LYS A 132 -7.96 21.02 -2.41
C LYS A 132 -6.94 21.83 -1.62
N ASN A 133 -7.36 22.61 -0.63
CA ASN A 133 -6.43 23.39 0.18
C ASN A 133 -5.80 22.50 1.27
N VAL A 134 -4.52 22.17 1.09
CA VAL A 134 -3.75 21.31 2.02
C VAL A 134 -3.72 21.89 3.44
N GLY A 135 -3.52 23.21 3.57
CA GLY A 135 -3.49 23.86 4.89
C GLY A 135 -4.81 23.72 5.64
N ARG A 136 -5.95 23.93 4.95
CA ARG A 136 -7.28 23.73 5.53
C ARG A 136 -7.54 22.25 5.86
N TRP A 137 -7.10 21.34 4.98
CA TRP A 137 -7.23 19.90 5.19
C TRP A 137 -6.49 19.45 6.45
N VAL A 138 -5.22 19.83 6.60
CA VAL A 138 -4.42 19.48 7.78
C VAL A 138 -4.95 20.17 9.04
N TYR A 139 -5.33 21.42 8.96
CA TYR A 139 -5.85 22.16 10.13
C TYR A 139 -7.15 21.55 10.68
N HIS A 140 -8.09 21.15 9.82
CA HIS A 140 -9.34 20.51 10.25
C HIS A 140 -9.20 19.00 10.44
N GLY A 141 -8.21 18.37 9.80
CA GLY A 141 -7.96 16.94 9.80
C GLY A 141 -6.84 16.48 10.74
N TRP A 142 -6.28 17.35 11.59
CA TRP A 142 -5.17 16.96 12.48
C TRP A 142 -5.50 15.76 13.38
N HIS A 143 -6.76 15.62 13.77
CA HIS A 143 -7.24 14.49 14.56
C HIS A 143 -7.09 13.14 13.85
N VAL A 144 -7.06 13.13 12.50
CA VAL A 144 -6.79 11.93 11.69
C VAL A 144 -5.36 11.46 11.92
N VAL A 145 -4.40 12.38 11.98
CA VAL A 145 -2.99 12.06 12.28
C VAL A 145 -2.83 11.52 13.70
N VAL A 146 -3.49 12.14 14.67
CA VAL A 146 -3.48 11.66 16.06
C VAL A 146 -4.13 10.28 16.16
N ALA A 147 -5.28 10.07 15.52
CA ALA A 147 -5.95 8.77 15.47
C ALA A 147 -5.06 7.70 14.83
N TYR A 148 -4.34 8.04 13.76
CA TYR A 148 -3.37 7.15 13.12
C TYR A 148 -2.31 6.65 14.12
N VAL A 149 -1.65 7.58 14.82
CA VAL A 149 -0.58 7.23 15.76
C VAL A 149 -1.12 6.40 16.93
N ILE A 150 -2.23 6.83 17.55
CA ILE A 150 -2.84 6.11 18.67
C ILE A 150 -3.26 4.71 18.24
N SER A 151 -3.98 4.58 17.13
CA SER A 151 -4.46 3.28 16.64
C SER A 151 -3.32 2.36 16.24
N PHE A 152 -2.24 2.90 15.66
CA PHE A 152 -1.04 2.11 15.36
C PHE A 152 -0.39 1.56 16.65
N LEU A 153 -0.23 2.40 17.67
CA LEU A 153 0.36 1.98 18.95
C LEU A 153 -0.52 0.96 19.68
N VAL A 154 -1.85 1.15 19.65
CA VAL A 154 -2.79 0.18 20.21
C VAL A 154 -2.72 -1.14 19.44
N LEU A 155 -2.71 -1.08 18.12
CA LEU A 155 -2.59 -2.27 17.28
C LEU A 155 -1.30 -3.02 17.57
N LEU A 156 -0.18 -2.30 17.69
CA LEU A 156 1.13 -2.85 18.06
C LEU A 156 1.13 -3.47 19.46
N ALA A 157 0.48 -2.83 20.42
CA ALA A 157 0.41 -3.33 21.80
C ALA A 157 -0.47 -4.59 21.92
N VAL A 158 -1.57 -4.66 21.14
CA VAL A 158 -2.52 -5.78 21.22
C VAL A 158 -2.07 -6.97 20.38
N MET A 159 -1.62 -6.71 19.15
CA MET A 159 -1.26 -7.77 18.19
C MET A 159 0.23 -8.09 18.18
N GLY A 160 1.10 -7.16 18.62
CA GLY A 160 2.54 -7.31 18.49
C GLY A 160 3.04 -7.06 17.07
N TRP A 161 4.34 -7.29 16.86
CA TRP A 161 5.00 -7.18 15.54
C TRP A 161 5.38 -8.57 15.04
N HIS A 162 4.79 -9.00 13.92
CA HIS A 162 4.98 -10.32 13.33
C HIS A 162 5.52 -10.19 11.89
N PRO A 163 6.84 -9.98 11.70
CA PRO A 163 7.41 -9.83 10.38
C PRO A 163 7.26 -11.11 9.57
N THR A 164 6.80 -10.96 8.33
CA THR A 164 6.66 -12.08 7.40
C THR A 164 7.92 -12.18 6.54
N PRO A 165 8.56 -13.34 6.45
CA PRO A 165 9.74 -13.52 5.59
C PRO A 165 9.37 -13.24 4.14
N LYS A 166 10.36 -12.76 3.37
CA LYS A 166 10.19 -12.55 1.94
C LYS A 166 9.83 -13.88 1.25
N ARG A 167 8.91 -13.83 0.28
CA ARG A 167 8.52 -15.02 -0.48
C ARG A 167 9.75 -15.61 -1.18
N GLY A 168 10.22 -16.76 -0.71
CA GLY A 168 11.44 -17.43 -1.19
C GLY A 168 12.56 -17.53 -0.16
N ASP A 169 12.47 -16.81 0.97
CA ASP A 169 13.38 -17.02 2.07
C ASP A 169 12.97 -18.26 2.89
N PRO A 170 13.92 -19.08 3.36
CA PRO A 170 13.60 -20.20 4.24
C PRO A 170 12.92 -19.68 5.52
N PRO A 171 12.00 -20.44 6.12
CA PRO A 171 11.32 -20.04 7.34
C PRO A 171 12.37 -19.72 8.41
N VAL A 172 12.27 -18.52 9.00
CA VAL A 172 13.14 -18.09 10.09
C VAL A 172 12.89 -19.04 11.28
N THR A 173 13.76 -20.01 11.44
CA THR A 173 13.76 -20.84 12.66
C THR A 173 14.10 -19.94 13.84
N THR A 174 13.26 -19.92 14.83
CA THR A 174 13.34 -19.12 16.08
C THR A 174 14.63 -19.35 16.91
N SER A 175 15.53 -20.21 16.46
CA SER A 175 16.84 -20.51 17.07
C SER A 175 17.95 -19.50 16.75
N SER A 176 17.75 -18.55 15.82
CA SER A 176 18.80 -17.58 15.45
C SER A 176 18.86 -16.32 16.34
N VAL A 177 17.91 -16.13 17.28
CA VAL A 177 17.87 -14.94 18.15
C VAL A 177 18.68 -15.11 19.44
N ALA A 178 19.25 -16.28 19.70
CA ALA A 178 19.91 -16.60 20.97
C ALA A 178 21.41 -16.94 20.86
N GLN A 179 22.14 -16.36 19.91
CA GLN A 179 23.61 -16.40 19.97
C GLN A 179 24.15 -15.01 20.29
N PRO A 180 24.64 -14.77 21.54
CA PRO A 180 25.47 -13.62 21.81
C PRO A 180 26.75 -13.79 20.97
N ALA A 181 27.17 -12.71 20.31
CA ALA A 181 28.44 -12.67 19.60
C ALA A 181 29.58 -13.08 20.53
N GLU A 182 30.17 -14.25 20.31
CA GLU A 182 31.44 -14.60 20.91
C GLU A 182 32.50 -13.64 20.36
N THR A 183 33.00 -12.78 21.22
CA THR A 183 34.19 -11.98 20.98
C THR A 183 35.40 -12.93 20.84
N PRO A 184 36.16 -12.89 19.75
CA PRO A 184 37.42 -13.60 19.68
C PRO A 184 38.43 -12.91 20.62
N VAL A 185 38.86 -13.64 21.62
CA VAL A 185 40.01 -13.30 22.44
C VAL A 185 41.26 -13.63 21.62
N HIS A 186 41.98 -12.60 21.21
CA HIS A 186 43.44 -12.64 20.92
C HIS A 186 44.07 -11.34 21.39
#